data_69660a0acaa5756f90d74d65b2182b83
#
_entry.id   69660a0acaa5756f90d74d65b2182b83
#
_cell.length_a   1.000
_cell.length_b   1.000
_cell.length_c   1.000
_cell.angle_alpha   90.00
_cell.angle_beta   90.00
_cell.angle_gamma   90.00
#
_symmetry.space_group_name_H-M   'P 1'
#
loop_
_entity.id
_entity.type
_entity.pdbx_description
1 polymer ?
#
loop_
_entity_poly.entity_id
_entity_poly.type
_entity_poly.pdbx_seq_one_letter_code
_entity_poly.pdbx_strand_id
1 'polypeptide(L)'
;VMKIVNRCFFLLLLLWSALPAQGDTISIMTFNVENLFDNTHDAGKNDETYLPAARKKSKTHMEKCNRIQVRRWRDQCLYWDWNDAVVERKLNVIADSIKQINRGQGPDIIAFQEIENIVILERLRNEYLSGLGYQPGVLIEGKDRRGIDVAFLAKYPAIDVKLHEIRFPKSQRRRVGDTRPILEATFKLSTGELLTGFS
;
A
#
# COMPACT_ATOMS: atom_id res chain seq x y z
N VAL A 1 37.20 -51.28 32.49
CA VAL A 1 37.14 -50.70 31.14
C VAL A 1 35.70 -50.36 30.74
N MET A 2 34.65 -50.92 31.38
CA MET A 2 33.25 -50.78 30.95
C MET A 2 32.51 -49.59 31.59
N LYS A 3 33.09 -48.81 32.50
CA LYS A 3 32.45 -47.64 33.15
C LYS A 3 32.72 -46.28 32.48
N ILE A 4 33.68 -46.18 31.54
CA ILE A 4 34.06 -44.90 30.90
C ILE A 4 33.21 -44.69 29.64
N VAL A 5 32.77 -45.74 28.94
CA VAL A 5 31.95 -45.62 27.68
C VAL A 5 30.56 -45.04 27.95
N ASN A 6 29.98 -45.31 29.12
CA ASN A 6 28.62 -44.86 29.47
C ASN A 6 28.53 -43.37 29.83
N ARG A 7 29.62 -42.70 30.22
CA ARG A 7 29.62 -41.26 30.53
C ARG A 7 29.76 -40.38 29.29
N CYS A 8 30.45 -40.85 28.24
CA CYS A 8 30.55 -40.11 26.99
C CYS A 8 29.27 -40.12 26.15
N PHE A 9 28.48 -41.19 26.25
CA PHE A 9 27.21 -41.30 25.49
C PHE A 9 26.13 -40.38 26.07
N PHE A 10 26.12 -40.11 27.37
CA PHE A 10 25.18 -39.15 28.01
C PHE A 10 25.53 -37.69 27.74
N LEU A 11 26.80 -37.35 27.53
CA LEU A 11 27.23 -36.00 27.17
C LEU A 11 26.93 -35.64 25.69
N LEU A 12 26.88 -36.61 24.79
CA LEU A 12 26.53 -36.40 23.36
C LEU A 12 25.04 -36.17 23.17
N LEU A 13 24.18 -36.67 24.03
CA LEU A 13 22.72 -36.47 23.96
C LEU A 13 22.27 -35.09 24.47
N LEU A 14 23.06 -34.42 25.28
CA LEU A 14 22.76 -33.07 25.81
C LEU A 14 23.17 -31.93 24.86
N LEU A 15 23.98 -32.21 23.87
CA LEU A 15 24.40 -31.20 22.86
C LEU A 15 23.43 -31.04 21.69
N TRP A 16 22.38 -31.87 21.60
CA TRP A 16 21.44 -31.84 20.47
C TRP A 16 20.16 -31.03 20.73
N SER A 17 20.01 -30.45 21.91
CA SER A 17 18.80 -29.73 22.32
C SER A 17 18.86 -28.20 22.23
N ALA A 18 19.93 -27.64 21.69
CA ALA A 18 20.05 -26.18 21.47
C ALA A 18 20.02 -25.87 19.97
N LEU A 19 18.95 -26.27 19.26
CA LEU A 19 18.61 -25.58 18.01
C LEU A 19 18.17 -24.16 18.41
N PRO A 20 18.85 -23.09 17.91
CA PRO A 20 18.35 -21.75 18.12
C PRO A 20 16.92 -21.72 17.56
N ALA A 21 15.97 -21.25 18.34
CA ALA A 21 14.65 -20.90 17.83
C ALA A 21 14.89 -19.81 16.81
N GLN A 22 14.90 -20.17 15.53
CA GLN A 22 15.01 -19.26 14.43
C GLN A 22 13.61 -18.65 14.28
N GLY A 23 13.40 -17.51 14.93
CA GLY A 23 12.19 -16.74 14.75
C GLY A 23 12.10 -16.28 13.30
N ASP A 24 10.96 -16.48 12.65
CA ASP A 24 10.71 -15.93 11.33
C ASP A 24 10.76 -14.39 11.41
N THR A 25 11.61 -13.80 10.59
CA THR A 25 11.69 -12.34 10.49
C THR A 25 10.72 -11.87 9.41
N ILE A 26 9.83 -10.96 9.77
CA ILE A 26 8.88 -10.34 8.83
C ILE A 26 9.36 -8.92 8.51
N SER A 27 9.47 -8.63 7.23
CA SER A 27 9.83 -7.30 6.74
C SER A 27 8.59 -6.48 6.43
N ILE A 28 8.51 -5.27 7.00
CA ILE A 28 7.39 -4.35 6.80
C ILE A 28 7.94 -3.05 6.20
N MET A 29 7.29 -2.56 5.14
CA MET A 29 7.56 -1.28 4.50
C MET A 29 6.36 -0.37 4.66
N THR A 30 6.57 0.89 4.99
CA THR A 30 5.58 1.96 4.81
C THR A 30 6.00 2.83 3.63
N PHE A 31 5.08 3.13 2.72
CA PHE A 31 5.41 3.81 1.48
C PHE A 31 4.31 4.79 1.06
N ASN A 32 4.58 6.09 1.24
CA ASN A 32 3.78 7.12 0.60
C ASN A 32 4.23 7.23 -0.87
N VAL A 33 3.33 6.91 -1.79
CA VAL A 33 3.62 6.86 -3.22
C VAL A 33 3.38 8.18 -3.95
N GLU A 34 3.10 9.26 -3.22
CA GLU A 34 2.88 10.61 -3.78
C GLU A 34 1.82 10.61 -4.89
N ASN A 35 0.57 10.24 -4.54
CA ASN A 35 -0.58 10.25 -5.44
C ASN A 35 -0.44 9.26 -6.62
N LEU A 36 -0.63 7.97 -6.35
CA LEU A 36 -0.77 6.97 -7.41
C LEU A 36 -2.22 6.96 -7.90
N PHE A 37 -2.48 7.71 -8.96
CA PHE A 37 -3.75 7.74 -9.70
C PHE A 37 -3.66 6.91 -10.97
N ASP A 38 -4.76 6.32 -11.36
CA ASP A 38 -4.95 5.89 -12.75
C ASP A 38 -5.26 7.13 -13.63
N ASN A 39 -5.70 6.96 -14.84
CA ASN A 39 -6.04 8.08 -15.71
C ASN A 39 -7.54 8.16 -16.03
N THR A 40 -8.37 7.64 -15.14
CA THR A 40 -9.82 7.58 -15.25
C THR A 40 -10.46 8.42 -14.14
N HIS A 41 -11.52 9.14 -14.44
CA HIS A 41 -12.23 9.96 -13.46
C HIS A 41 -13.16 9.10 -12.60
N ASP A 42 -13.00 9.16 -11.31
CA ASP A 42 -13.89 8.55 -10.34
C ASP A 42 -15.06 9.45 -9.99
N ALA A 43 -16.27 8.91 -10.09
CA ALA A 43 -17.50 9.68 -9.87
C ALA A 43 -17.53 10.31 -8.46
N GLY A 44 -17.68 11.64 -8.40
CA GLY A 44 -17.77 12.38 -7.15
C GLY A 44 -16.43 12.72 -6.50
N LYS A 45 -15.31 12.39 -7.12
CA LYS A 45 -13.97 12.75 -6.65
C LYS A 45 -13.43 14.00 -7.37
N ASN A 46 -12.44 14.64 -6.78
CA ASN A 46 -11.73 15.81 -7.33
C ASN A 46 -10.36 15.37 -7.87
N ASP A 47 -10.38 14.47 -8.83
CA ASP A 47 -9.21 13.85 -9.47
C ASP A 47 -8.87 14.42 -10.85
N GLU A 48 -9.52 15.55 -11.23
CA GLU A 48 -9.38 16.17 -12.53
C GLU A 48 -7.93 16.47 -12.95
N THR A 49 -7.06 16.61 -11.97
CA THR A 49 -5.61 16.82 -12.20
C THR A 49 -4.97 15.61 -12.88
N TYR A 50 -5.46 14.42 -12.58
CA TYR A 50 -4.87 13.14 -12.99
C TYR A 50 -5.55 12.53 -14.21
N LEU A 51 -6.04 13.37 -15.11
CA LEU A 51 -6.64 12.95 -16.39
C LEU A 51 -5.70 13.24 -17.58
N PRO A 52 -5.79 12.46 -18.66
CA PRO A 52 -5.12 12.76 -19.91
C PRO A 52 -5.54 14.13 -20.46
N ALA A 53 -4.61 14.87 -21.05
CA ALA A 53 -4.89 16.19 -21.65
C ALA A 53 -6.06 16.17 -22.65
N ALA A 54 -6.24 15.06 -23.38
CA ALA A 54 -7.35 14.88 -24.30
C ALA A 54 -8.73 14.96 -23.62
N ARG A 55 -8.83 14.54 -22.33
CA ARG A 55 -10.08 14.58 -21.54
C ARG A 55 -10.33 15.92 -20.86
N LYS A 56 -9.36 16.85 -20.86
CA LYS A 56 -9.42 18.13 -20.15
C LYS A 56 -10.03 19.30 -20.96
N LYS A 57 -10.51 19.04 -22.17
CA LYS A 57 -10.97 20.08 -23.12
C LYS A 57 -12.41 20.53 -22.88
N SER A 58 -13.18 19.87 -22.01
CA SER A 58 -14.57 20.23 -21.77
C SER A 58 -14.71 21.54 -21.00
N LYS A 59 -15.78 22.30 -21.30
CA LYS A 59 -16.10 23.53 -20.57
C LYS A 59 -16.26 23.25 -19.06
N THR A 60 -16.93 22.16 -18.70
CA THR A 60 -17.13 21.75 -17.30
C THR A 60 -15.82 21.51 -16.58
N HIS A 61 -14.84 20.82 -17.21
CA HIS A 61 -13.52 20.59 -16.63
C HIS A 61 -12.79 21.92 -16.39
N MET A 62 -12.75 22.80 -17.43
CA MET A 62 -12.10 24.10 -17.31
C MET A 62 -12.71 24.98 -16.22
N GLU A 63 -14.05 25.02 -16.12
CA GLU A 63 -14.74 25.75 -15.06
C GLU A 63 -14.41 25.22 -13.67
N LYS A 64 -14.33 23.89 -13.50
CA LYS A 64 -13.98 23.24 -12.24
C LYS A 64 -12.55 23.59 -11.81
N CYS A 65 -11.57 23.43 -12.73
CA CYS A 65 -10.17 23.78 -12.48
C CYS A 65 -9.99 25.27 -12.18
N ASN A 66 -10.68 26.16 -12.87
CA ASN A 66 -10.57 27.61 -12.68
C ASN A 66 -11.07 28.09 -11.32
N ARG A 67 -11.85 27.29 -10.57
CA ARG A 67 -12.25 27.57 -9.19
C ARG A 67 -11.13 27.35 -8.18
N ILE A 68 -10.04 26.67 -8.56
CA ILE A 68 -8.90 26.40 -7.69
C ILE A 68 -8.13 27.69 -7.47
N GLN A 69 -8.06 28.14 -6.20
CA GLN A 69 -7.44 29.42 -5.85
C GLN A 69 -5.91 29.38 -6.00
N VAL A 70 -5.28 28.27 -5.65
CA VAL A 70 -3.83 28.11 -5.72
C VAL A 70 -3.42 27.92 -7.18
N ARG A 71 -2.69 28.90 -7.73
CA ARG A 71 -2.29 28.93 -9.15
C ARG A 71 -1.61 27.62 -9.58
N ARG A 72 -0.63 27.14 -8.83
CA ARG A 72 0.08 25.89 -9.15
C ARG A 72 -0.89 24.72 -9.32
N TRP A 73 -1.82 24.53 -8.42
CA TRP A 73 -2.78 23.42 -8.48
C TRP A 73 -3.80 23.59 -9.61
N ARG A 74 -4.19 24.85 -9.88
CA ARG A 74 -5.04 25.16 -11.02
C ARG A 74 -4.35 24.83 -12.33
N ASP A 75 -3.08 25.23 -12.51
CA ASP A 75 -2.30 24.95 -13.70
C ASP A 75 -2.08 23.44 -13.89
N GLN A 76 -1.86 22.69 -12.83
CA GLN A 76 -1.83 21.23 -12.86
C GLN A 76 -3.15 20.63 -13.31
N CYS A 77 -4.26 21.08 -12.75
CA CYS A 77 -5.61 20.63 -13.14
C CYS A 77 -5.88 20.89 -14.62
N LEU A 78 -5.49 22.04 -15.15
CA LEU A 78 -5.76 22.44 -16.54
C LEU A 78 -4.82 21.77 -17.55
N TYR A 79 -3.54 21.61 -17.21
CA TYR A 79 -2.49 21.39 -18.22
C TYR A 79 -1.68 20.12 -18.04
N TRP A 80 -1.67 19.48 -16.88
CA TRP A 80 -0.96 18.22 -16.75
C TRP A 80 -1.58 17.15 -17.63
N ASP A 81 -0.73 16.42 -18.35
CA ASP A 81 -1.13 15.27 -19.13
C ASP A 81 -0.81 13.99 -18.37
N TRP A 82 -1.81 13.49 -17.61
CA TRP A 82 -1.69 12.24 -16.86
C TRP A 82 -2.15 11.07 -17.76
N ASN A 83 -1.36 10.81 -18.80
CA ASN A 83 -1.62 9.77 -19.78
C ASN A 83 -1.05 8.40 -19.34
N ASP A 84 -1.32 7.35 -20.11
CA ASP A 84 -0.88 5.98 -19.81
C ASP A 84 0.63 5.90 -19.56
N ALA A 85 1.45 6.59 -20.38
CA ALA A 85 2.91 6.55 -20.23
C ALA A 85 3.38 7.16 -18.90
N VAL A 86 2.66 8.15 -18.34
CA VAL A 86 2.95 8.72 -17.02
C VAL A 86 2.57 7.74 -15.93
N VAL A 87 1.41 7.11 -16.03
CA VAL A 87 0.96 6.08 -15.08
C VAL A 87 1.93 4.90 -15.07
N GLU A 88 2.29 4.37 -16.23
CA GLU A 88 3.26 3.26 -16.36
C GLU A 88 4.62 3.60 -15.76
N ARG A 89 5.14 4.79 -16.03
CA ARG A 89 6.40 5.25 -15.44
C ARG A 89 6.30 5.28 -13.93
N LYS A 90 5.19 5.78 -13.38
CA LYS A 90 4.99 5.84 -11.94
C LYS A 90 4.91 4.46 -11.31
N LEU A 91 4.16 3.54 -11.91
CA LEU A 91 4.07 2.14 -11.49
C LEU A 91 5.45 1.44 -11.51
N ASN A 92 6.24 1.67 -12.57
CA ASN A 92 7.61 1.15 -12.65
C ASN A 92 8.49 1.65 -11.51
N VAL A 93 8.52 2.97 -11.26
CA VAL A 93 9.34 3.55 -10.18
C VAL A 93 8.96 3.00 -8.81
N ILE A 94 7.66 2.85 -8.54
CA ILE A 94 7.16 2.25 -7.29
C ILE A 94 7.61 0.79 -7.20
N ALA A 95 7.42 0.02 -8.27
CA ALA A 95 7.79 -1.40 -8.30
C ALA A 95 9.30 -1.60 -8.15
N ASP A 96 10.12 -0.78 -8.82
CA ASP A 96 11.57 -0.83 -8.71
C ASP A 96 12.04 -0.52 -7.28
N SER A 97 11.41 0.45 -6.62
CA SER A 97 11.69 0.76 -5.21
C SER A 97 11.38 -0.43 -4.29
N ILE A 98 10.26 -1.10 -4.52
CA ILE A 98 9.84 -2.29 -3.76
C ILE A 98 10.82 -3.45 -4.00
N LYS A 99 11.21 -3.69 -5.25
CA LYS A 99 12.13 -4.76 -5.64
C LYS A 99 13.56 -4.57 -5.11
N GLN A 100 13.95 -3.38 -4.66
CA GLN A 100 15.25 -3.18 -4.00
C GLN A 100 15.32 -3.81 -2.60
N ILE A 101 14.17 -4.10 -1.99
CA ILE A 101 14.10 -4.68 -0.66
C ILE A 101 14.26 -6.20 -0.73
N ASN A 102 14.88 -6.80 0.29
CA ASN A 102 15.04 -8.24 0.46
C ASN A 102 15.62 -8.93 -0.80
N ARG A 103 16.67 -8.36 -1.39
CA ARG A 103 17.39 -8.93 -2.55
C ARG A 103 16.47 -9.22 -3.75
N GLY A 104 15.54 -8.33 -4.01
CA GLY A 104 14.62 -8.45 -5.14
C GLY A 104 13.27 -9.10 -4.81
N GLN A 105 13.10 -9.60 -3.59
CA GLN A 105 11.86 -10.27 -3.17
C GLN A 105 10.79 -9.29 -2.68
N GLY A 106 11.14 -8.03 -2.46
CA GLY A 106 10.26 -7.06 -1.82
C GLY A 106 9.98 -7.38 -0.35
N PRO A 107 9.39 -6.45 0.40
CA PRO A 107 8.99 -6.67 1.79
C PRO A 107 7.81 -7.65 1.87
N ASP A 108 7.61 -8.24 3.04
CA ASP A 108 6.53 -9.20 3.26
C ASP A 108 5.17 -8.52 3.37
N ILE A 109 5.16 -7.30 3.94
CA ILE A 109 3.96 -6.45 4.06
C ILE A 109 4.34 -5.02 3.66
N ILE A 110 3.50 -4.39 2.83
CA ILE A 110 3.62 -2.97 2.45
C ILE A 110 2.36 -2.24 2.89
N ALA A 111 2.54 -1.19 3.71
CA ALA A 111 1.50 -0.24 4.06
C ALA A 111 1.65 0.99 3.16
N PHE A 112 0.74 1.16 2.22
CA PHE A 112 0.73 2.26 1.27
C PHE A 112 -0.08 3.44 1.76
N GLN A 113 0.36 4.64 1.37
CA GLN A 113 -0.41 5.88 1.47
C GLN A 113 -0.49 6.52 0.07
N GLU A 114 -1.63 7.18 -0.18
CA GLU A 114 -1.92 7.93 -1.41
C GLU A 114 -2.11 7.04 -2.65
N ILE A 115 -2.79 5.92 -2.48
CA ILE A 115 -3.34 5.08 -3.55
C ILE A 115 -4.75 5.57 -3.88
N GLU A 116 -5.08 5.72 -5.16
CA GLU A 116 -6.41 6.16 -5.58
C GLU A 116 -7.49 5.11 -5.27
N ASN A 117 -7.33 3.93 -5.83
CA ASN A 117 -8.35 2.89 -5.75
C ASN A 117 -7.74 1.49 -5.82
N ILE A 118 -8.60 0.47 -5.66
CA ILE A 118 -8.16 -0.93 -5.71
C ILE A 118 -7.69 -1.33 -7.12
N VAL A 119 -8.20 -0.70 -8.17
CA VAL A 119 -7.87 -1.05 -9.58
C VAL A 119 -6.40 -0.77 -9.86
N ILE A 120 -5.91 0.44 -9.50
CA ILE A 120 -4.51 0.80 -9.72
C ILE A 120 -3.56 0.02 -8.80
N LEU A 121 -3.99 -0.32 -7.58
CA LEU A 121 -3.24 -1.18 -6.67
C LEU A 121 -3.08 -2.60 -7.24
N GLU A 122 -4.16 -3.19 -7.76
CA GLU A 122 -4.14 -4.50 -8.39
C GLU A 122 -3.33 -4.50 -9.69
N ARG A 123 -3.35 -3.40 -10.44
CA ARG A 123 -2.48 -3.22 -11.61
C ARG A 123 -1.01 -3.24 -11.20
N LEU A 124 -0.62 -2.51 -10.15
CA LEU A 124 0.73 -2.56 -9.59
C LEU A 124 1.12 -3.99 -9.21
N ARG A 125 0.25 -4.70 -8.49
CA ARG A 125 0.48 -6.06 -8.04
C ARG A 125 0.65 -7.04 -9.20
N ASN A 126 -0.29 -7.03 -10.14
CA ASN A 126 -0.38 -8.06 -11.18
C ASN A 126 0.62 -7.86 -12.32
N GLU A 127 0.86 -6.61 -12.72
CA GLU A 127 1.67 -6.31 -13.90
C GLU A 127 3.14 -6.01 -13.52
N TYR A 128 3.39 -5.37 -12.37
CA TYR A 128 4.71 -4.87 -12.01
C TYR A 128 5.39 -5.64 -10.87
N LEU A 129 4.61 -6.26 -9.98
CA LEU A 129 5.09 -7.05 -8.86
C LEU A 129 4.76 -8.54 -9.00
N SER A 130 4.36 -8.98 -10.20
CA SER A 130 4.07 -10.39 -10.48
C SER A 130 5.26 -11.27 -10.11
N GLY A 131 4.97 -12.44 -9.52
CA GLY A 131 6.02 -13.37 -9.06
C GLY A 131 6.61 -13.09 -7.67
N LEU A 132 6.30 -11.95 -7.02
CA LEU A 132 6.75 -11.67 -5.64
C LEU A 132 5.85 -12.27 -4.55
N GLY A 133 4.77 -12.95 -4.92
CA GLY A 133 3.90 -13.68 -3.99
C GLY A 133 2.89 -12.83 -3.22
N TYR A 134 2.69 -11.56 -3.62
CA TYR A 134 1.68 -10.71 -2.98
C TYR A 134 0.26 -11.24 -3.22
N GLN A 135 -0.51 -11.36 -2.14
CA GLN A 135 -1.93 -11.67 -2.15
C GLN A 135 -2.75 -10.48 -2.70
N PRO A 136 -4.04 -10.63 -3.01
CA PRO A 136 -4.89 -9.52 -3.42
C PRO A 136 -4.75 -8.31 -2.49
N GLY A 137 -4.76 -7.12 -3.07
CA GLY A 137 -4.60 -5.87 -2.34
C GLY A 137 -5.74 -5.62 -1.36
N VAL A 138 -5.43 -4.94 -0.27
CA VAL A 138 -6.40 -4.53 0.76
C VAL A 138 -6.54 -3.03 0.69
N LEU A 139 -7.72 -2.56 0.29
CA LEU A 139 -8.10 -1.16 0.25
C LEU A 139 -9.60 -1.05 0.48
N ILE A 140 -10.02 -0.13 1.33
CA ILE A 140 -11.42 0.29 1.50
C ILE A 140 -11.46 1.79 1.23
N GLU A 141 -12.27 2.21 0.26
CA GLU A 141 -12.39 3.61 -0.09
C GLU A 141 -12.91 4.46 1.07
N GLY A 142 -12.17 5.55 1.32
CA GLY A 142 -12.50 6.54 2.33
C GLY A 142 -13.30 7.72 1.77
N LYS A 143 -13.40 8.75 2.60
CA LYS A 143 -14.16 9.98 2.30
C LYS A 143 -13.29 11.12 1.80
N ASP A 144 -12.01 10.90 1.50
CA ASP A 144 -11.15 11.94 0.92
C ASP A 144 -11.72 12.36 -0.43
N ARG A 145 -11.93 13.66 -0.59
CA ARG A 145 -12.54 14.23 -1.81
C ARG A 145 -11.66 14.11 -3.04
N ARG A 146 -10.36 13.93 -2.87
CA ARG A 146 -9.41 13.71 -3.98
C ARG A 146 -9.47 12.28 -4.50
N GLY A 147 -10.03 11.34 -3.73
CA GLY A 147 -10.05 9.92 -4.06
C GLY A 147 -8.73 9.21 -3.77
N ILE A 148 -8.00 9.62 -2.72
CA ILE A 148 -6.79 8.90 -2.31
C ILE A 148 -6.97 8.25 -0.95
N ASP A 149 -6.47 7.04 -0.85
CA ASP A 149 -6.67 6.17 0.29
C ASP A 149 -5.37 5.56 0.81
N VAL A 150 -5.50 4.74 1.83
CA VAL A 150 -4.46 3.90 2.39
C VAL A 150 -4.73 2.44 2.01
N ALA A 151 -3.66 1.66 1.84
CA ALA A 151 -3.79 0.29 1.36
C ALA A 151 -2.71 -0.62 1.93
N PHE A 152 -2.90 -1.94 1.79
CA PHE A 152 -1.86 -2.92 2.02
C PHE A 152 -1.67 -3.85 0.81
N LEU A 153 -0.41 -4.23 0.56
CA LEU A 153 -0.05 -5.46 -0.13
C LEU A 153 0.74 -6.34 0.83
N ALA A 154 0.38 -7.61 0.92
CA ALA A 154 1.09 -8.56 1.78
C ALA A 154 1.24 -9.91 1.07
N LYS A 155 2.31 -10.65 1.40
CA LYS A 155 2.49 -12.05 0.97
C LYS A 155 1.61 -13.02 1.77
N TYR A 156 0.99 -12.53 2.82
CA TYR A 156 0.09 -13.24 3.71
C TYR A 156 -1.36 -12.87 3.44
N PRO A 157 -2.31 -13.82 3.52
CA PRO A 157 -3.72 -13.49 3.34
C PRO A 157 -4.25 -12.61 4.45
N ALA A 158 -4.97 -11.55 4.08
CA ALA A 158 -5.74 -10.75 5.02
C ALA A 158 -7.02 -11.53 5.41
N ILE A 159 -7.25 -11.71 6.70
CA ILE A 159 -8.38 -12.48 7.25
C ILE A 159 -9.43 -11.61 7.93
N ASP A 160 -9.08 -10.38 8.28
CA ASP A 160 -9.98 -9.35 8.82
C ASP A 160 -9.52 -7.98 8.35
N VAL A 161 -10.45 -7.13 7.95
CA VAL A 161 -10.18 -5.79 7.44
C VAL A 161 -11.22 -4.82 7.97
N LYS A 162 -10.78 -3.68 8.53
CA LYS A 162 -11.66 -2.64 9.07
C LYS A 162 -11.17 -1.26 8.68
N LEU A 163 -12.11 -0.33 8.46
CA LEU A 163 -11.83 1.07 8.25
C LEU A 163 -12.26 1.89 9.46
N HIS A 164 -11.31 2.59 10.07
CA HIS A 164 -11.57 3.45 11.23
C HIS A 164 -11.68 4.91 10.79
N GLU A 165 -12.89 5.43 10.78
CA GLU A 165 -13.11 6.83 10.45
C GLU A 165 -12.64 7.75 11.57
N ILE A 166 -11.88 8.78 11.21
CA ILE A 166 -11.45 9.81 12.15
C ILE A 166 -12.63 10.71 12.47
N ARG A 167 -12.99 10.80 13.75
CA ARG A 167 -14.07 11.66 14.22
C ARG A 167 -13.54 13.04 14.56
N PHE A 168 -14.07 14.06 13.91
CA PHE A 168 -13.73 15.45 14.19
C PHE A 168 -14.83 16.12 15.07
N PRO A 169 -14.44 17.05 15.96
CA PRO A 169 -15.40 17.92 16.66
C PRO A 169 -16.28 18.68 15.68
N LYS A 170 -17.48 19.11 16.11
CA LYS A 170 -18.42 19.86 15.25
C LYS A 170 -17.78 21.07 14.57
N SER A 171 -16.88 21.78 15.24
CA SER A 171 -16.12 22.92 14.71
C SER A 171 -15.15 22.56 13.57
N GLN A 172 -14.78 21.30 13.41
CA GLN A 172 -13.80 20.82 12.41
C GLN A 172 -14.39 19.83 11.39
N ARG A 173 -15.71 19.73 11.28
CA ARG A 173 -16.39 18.78 10.37
C ARG A 173 -15.96 18.88 8.90
N ARG A 174 -15.47 20.04 8.46
CA ARG A 174 -14.97 20.23 7.09
C ARG A 174 -13.78 19.32 6.76
N ARG A 175 -13.02 18.87 7.78
CA ARG A 175 -11.82 18.03 7.60
C ARG A 175 -12.15 16.59 7.24
N VAL A 176 -13.38 16.14 7.38
CA VAL A 176 -13.79 14.76 7.06
C VAL A 176 -13.50 14.40 5.60
N GLY A 177 -13.70 15.34 4.66
CA GLY A 177 -13.41 15.14 3.25
C GLY A 177 -11.96 15.44 2.83
N ASP A 178 -11.09 15.76 3.78
CA ASP A 178 -9.68 16.12 3.54
C ASP A 178 -8.74 15.20 4.35
N THR A 179 -9.28 14.12 4.94
CA THR A 179 -8.52 13.22 5.80
C THR A 179 -8.84 11.78 5.43
N ARG A 180 -7.80 10.98 5.30
CA ARG A 180 -7.92 9.53 5.10
C ARG A 180 -8.24 8.85 6.43
N PRO A 181 -9.09 7.84 6.44
CA PRO A 181 -9.31 6.98 7.59
C PRO A 181 -8.08 6.12 7.87
N ILE A 182 -8.09 5.39 9.00
CA ILE A 182 -7.06 4.40 9.30
C ILE A 182 -7.57 3.03 8.83
N LEU A 183 -6.82 2.37 7.98
CA LEU A 183 -7.08 1.00 7.55
C LEU A 183 -6.39 0.03 8.50
N GLU A 184 -7.17 -0.84 9.12
CA GLU A 184 -6.72 -1.99 9.91
C GLU A 184 -6.82 -3.25 9.05
N ALA A 185 -5.76 -4.03 8.99
CA ALA A 185 -5.77 -5.35 8.35
C ALA A 185 -5.05 -6.38 9.22
N THR A 186 -5.67 -7.54 9.41
CA THR A 186 -5.07 -8.67 10.13
C THR A 186 -4.68 -9.75 9.15
N PHE A 187 -3.40 -10.09 9.15
CA PHE A 187 -2.79 -11.09 8.27
C PHE A 187 -2.52 -12.37 9.02
N LYS A 188 -2.77 -13.52 8.37
CA LYS A 188 -2.41 -14.84 8.89
C LYS A 188 -1.04 -15.24 8.35
N LEU A 189 -0.05 -15.29 9.22
CA LEU A 189 1.32 -15.64 8.89
C LEU A 189 1.48 -17.12 8.55
N SER A 190 2.62 -17.50 7.95
CA SER A 190 2.96 -18.89 7.64
C SER A 190 3.04 -19.78 8.88
N THR A 191 3.41 -19.21 10.02
CA THR A 191 3.44 -19.87 11.33
C THR A 191 2.05 -20.15 11.90
N GLY A 192 0.99 -19.53 11.32
CA GLY A 192 -0.36 -19.55 11.86
C GLY A 192 -0.67 -18.41 12.83
N GLU A 193 0.33 -17.63 13.23
CA GLU A 193 0.16 -16.45 14.06
C GLU A 193 -0.55 -15.31 13.30
N LEU A 194 -1.15 -14.40 14.04
CA LEU A 194 -1.84 -13.25 13.48
C LEU A 194 -1.03 -11.97 13.70
N LEU A 195 -0.91 -11.17 12.64
CA LEU A 195 -0.29 -9.85 12.70
C LEU A 195 -1.29 -8.81 12.23
N THR A 196 -1.60 -7.82 13.07
CA THR A 196 -2.48 -6.71 12.71
C THR A 196 -1.66 -5.46 12.42
N GLY A 197 -1.87 -4.88 11.24
CA GLY A 197 -1.27 -3.62 10.80
C GLY A 197 -2.29 -2.50 10.69
N PHE A 198 -1.84 -1.26 10.90
CA PHE A 198 -2.61 -0.03 10.73
C PHE A 198 -1.88 0.90 9.76
N SER A 199 -2.57 1.41 8.73
CA SER A 199 -2.05 2.37 7.76
C SER A 199 -2.89 3.64 7.74
#